data_7c3e52f395d20464a6333afc7c195c56
#
_entry.id   7c3e52f395d20464a6333afc7c195c56
#
_cell.length_a   1.000
_cell.length_b   1.000
_cell.length_c   1.000
_cell.angle_alpha   90.00
_cell.angle_beta   90.00
_cell.angle_gamma   90.00
#
_symmetry.space_group_name_H-M   'P 1'
#
loop_
_entity.id
_entity.type
_entity.pdbx_description
1 polymer ?
#
loop_
_entity_poly.entity_id
_entity_poly.type
_entity_poly.pdbx_seq_one_letter_code
_entity_poly.pdbx_strand_id
1 'polypeptide(L)'
;MNRTLAQILGLTLVCGLLLISTTSCDSSSQEQSKRYRLIHNNDGSDALLNRWFGGEPVHKADIDSYMVAQTPDGKTQVTTFMMCSGSDFIYYPDSKYGRYFGDDLNGTLPYADSAIKKLWQLGGQSVRNLQAEGTDVIKASLERAKMHGMETFISFRMNDLHFADTASGNRATFPDFWFEHPEYWTHDTTQGWHSGQAFDFSYPEVRQHKLNLIKEQLEKYDMIDGYELDFMRFIVLFKTGEGREKAPLITEMVRETKQTIDSLSAVRGHKILLAVRVPVTVDGAIDKGLDVKQWADEGLIDFVTIGVHWRGDTGIPVAQFRKDFGHNEIPVYASIDDGGYLPREFYSDGMYRGMA
;
A
#
# COMPACT_ATOMS: atom_id res chain seq x y z
N MET A 1 -91.11 -25.34 4.55
CA MET A 1 -91.29 -25.22 6.03
C MET A 1 -90.03 -24.62 6.62
N ASN A 2 -90.26 -23.49 7.23
CA ASN A 2 -89.39 -22.82 8.31
C ASN A 2 -88.00 -22.40 7.97
N ARG A 3 -87.77 -21.08 7.80
CA ARG A 3 -87.45 -20.09 8.86
C ARG A 3 -86.08 -20.30 9.43
N THR A 4 -85.25 -19.35 9.56
CA THR A 4 -85.01 -17.94 9.84
C THR A 4 -83.61 -17.82 10.43
N LEU A 5 -82.84 -16.94 10.28
CA LEU A 5 -82.60 -15.61 10.77
C LEU A 5 -81.20 -15.11 10.38
N ALA A 6 -81.16 -13.88 10.04
CA ALA A 6 -79.92 -13.13 9.90
C ALA A 6 -79.34 -12.79 11.30
N GLN A 7 -78.05 -12.79 11.44
CA GLN A 7 -77.37 -12.00 12.42
C GLN A 7 -76.13 -11.32 11.80
N ILE A 8 -76.21 -10.02 11.83
CA ILE A 8 -75.17 -9.06 11.53
C ILE A 8 -74.21 -9.09 12.72
N LEU A 9 -72.96 -9.34 12.49
CA LEU A 9 -71.90 -8.99 13.45
C LEU A 9 -70.80 -8.19 12.73
N GLY A 10 -70.66 -6.97 13.20
CA GLY A 10 -69.71 -6.00 12.70
C GLY A 10 -68.27 -6.46 12.92
N LEU A 11 -67.47 -6.36 11.87
CA LEU A 11 -66.02 -6.53 11.92
C LEU A 11 -65.41 -5.17 12.19
N THR A 12 -64.99 -4.94 13.43
CA THR A 12 -64.17 -3.82 13.82
C THR A 12 -62.77 -4.04 13.26
N LEU A 13 -62.42 -3.21 12.29
CA LEU A 13 -61.08 -3.17 11.72
C LEU A 13 -60.15 -2.50 12.73
N VAL A 14 -59.33 -3.28 13.45
CA VAL A 14 -58.22 -2.77 14.27
C VAL A 14 -57.04 -2.58 13.34
N CYS A 15 -56.80 -1.35 12.88
CA CYS A 15 -55.55 -0.94 12.27
C CYS A 15 -54.44 -0.98 13.31
N GLY A 16 -53.74 -2.09 13.40
CA GLY A 16 -52.46 -2.17 14.12
C GLY A 16 -51.40 -1.39 13.33
N LEU A 17 -51.06 -0.19 13.79
CA LEU A 17 -49.84 0.49 13.38
C LEU A 17 -48.66 -0.38 13.86
N LEU A 18 -48.07 -1.17 12.95
CA LEU A 18 -46.73 -1.66 13.13
C LEU A 18 -45.75 -0.45 12.99
N LEU A 19 -45.34 0.07 14.11
CA LEU A 19 -44.15 0.90 14.21
C LEU A 19 -42.96 0.00 13.84
N ILE A 20 -42.58 0.00 12.58
CA ILE A 20 -41.26 -0.48 12.17
C ILE A 20 -40.28 0.57 12.69
N SER A 21 -39.77 0.34 13.90
CA SER A 21 -38.54 0.99 14.34
C SER A 21 -37.44 0.52 13.41
N THR A 22 -37.21 1.29 12.35
CA THR A 22 -35.95 1.25 11.64
C THR A 22 -34.88 1.68 12.64
N THR A 23 -34.25 0.70 13.28
CA THR A 23 -32.93 0.94 13.85
C THR A 23 -32.06 1.39 12.68
N SER A 24 -31.90 2.70 12.55
CA SER A 24 -30.83 3.27 11.78
C SER A 24 -29.55 2.75 12.42
N CYS A 25 -29.02 1.65 11.86
CA CYS A 25 -27.72 1.16 12.22
C CYS A 25 -26.75 2.32 11.98
N ASP A 26 -26.10 2.70 13.03
CA ASP A 26 -25.27 3.87 13.22
C ASP A 26 -24.22 4.00 12.12
N SER A 27 -24.58 4.66 11.01
CA SER A 27 -23.62 5.07 9.97
C SER A 27 -22.58 6.03 10.57
N SER A 28 -22.92 6.73 11.65
CA SER A 28 -22.01 7.64 12.34
C SER A 28 -20.88 6.92 13.08
N SER A 29 -21.13 5.73 13.62
CA SER A 29 -20.09 4.94 14.30
C SER A 29 -19.11 4.29 13.32
N GLN A 30 -19.59 3.86 12.15
CA GLN A 30 -18.71 3.36 11.07
C GLN A 30 -17.90 4.48 10.41
N GLU A 31 -18.47 5.66 10.23
CA GLU A 31 -17.78 6.80 9.66
C GLU A 31 -16.75 7.40 10.64
N GLN A 32 -17.06 7.37 11.94
CA GLN A 32 -16.17 7.83 13.00
C GLN A 32 -15.02 6.84 13.25
N SER A 33 -15.24 5.52 13.12
CA SER A 33 -14.18 4.51 13.20
C SER A 33 -13.17 4.62 12.05
N LYS A 34 -13.61 5.05 10.86
CA LYS A 34 -12.71 5.31 9.71
C LYS A 34 -11.81 6.53 9.88
N ARG A 35 -12.10 7.42 10.82
CA ARG A 35 -11.31 8.62 11.11
C ARG A 35 -10.06 8.34 11.93
N TYR A 36 -10.00 7.21 12.61
CA TYR A 36 -8.89 6.81 13.48
C TYR A 36 -8.39 5.45 13.04
N ARG A 37 -7.42 5.45 12.10
CA ARG A 37 -6.75 4.23 11.68
C ARG A 37 -5.47 4.04 12.47
N LEU A 38 -5.25 2.85 12.97
CA LEU A 38 -3.93 2.35 13.28
C LEU A 38 -3.48 1.50 12.10
N ILE A 39 -2.54 2.03 11.34
CA ILE A 39 -2.10 1.45 10.07
C ILE A 39 -0.83 0.65 10.29
N HIS A 40 -0.82 -0.61 9.87
CA HIS A 40 0.39 -1.40 9.72
C HIS A 40 0.74 -1.50 8.23
N ASN A 41 1.81 -0.81 7.83
CA ASN A 41 2.36 -0.92 6.46
C ASN A 41 3.50 -1.93 6.48
N ASN A 42 3.28 -3.11 5.88
CA ASN A 42 4.22 -4.22 5.85
C ASN A 42 5.14 -4.12 4.63
N ASP A 43 6.43 -4.33 4.82
CA ASP A 43 7.45 -4.25 3.76
C ASP A 43 7.27 -5.28 2.63
N GLY A 44 6.57 -6.36 2.87
CA GLY A 44 6.27 -7.41 1.88
C GLY A 44 7.40 -8.43 1.68
N SER A 45 8.63 -8.00 1.65
CA SER A 45 9.78 -8.88 1.41
C SER A 45 10.08 -9.82 2.60
N ASP A 46 9.80 -9.39 3.81
CA ASP A 46 10.12 -10.15 5.02
C ASP A 46 9.42 -11.50 5.07
N ALA A 47 8.17 -11.56 4.63
CA ALA A 47 7.41 -12.80 4.53
C ALA A 47 8.07 -13.78 3.54
N LEU A 48 8.51 -13.30 2.37
CA LEU A 48 9.14 -14.13 1.35
C LEU A 48 10.55 -14.59 1.73
N LEU A 49 11.27 -13.76 2.48
CA LEU A 49 12.65 -14.04 2.91
C LEU A 49 12.72 -14.86 4.19
N ASN A 50 11.58 -15.19 4.78
CA ASN A 50 11.46 -16.01 5.97
C ASN A 50 12.35 -15.57 7.15
N ARG A 51 12.50 -14.29 7.35
CA ARG A 51 13.24 -13.76 8.52
C ARG A 51 12.60 -14.19 9.84
N TRP A 52 11.29 -14.47 9.81
CA TRP A 52 10.47 -14.83 10.95
C TRP A 52 10.37 -16.36 11.18
N PHE A 53 10.58 -17.18 10.13
CA PHE A 53 10.28 -18.62 10.14
C PHE A 53 11.52 -19.53 10.12
N GLY A 54 12.70 -19.00 10.34
CA GLY A 54 13.91 -19.81 10.53
C GLY A 54 14.69 -20.20 9.27
N GLY A 55 14.40 -19.57 8.12
CA GLY A 55 15.22 -19.71 6.90
C GLY A 55 14.78 -20.82 5.96
N GLU A 56 13.53 -21.30 6.09
CA GLU A 56 12.91 -22.24 5.15
C GLU A 56 11.99 -21.50 4.17
N PRO A 57 11.75 -22.01 2.95
CA PRO A 57 10.79 -21.43 2.03
C PRO A 57 9.37 -21.35 2.61
N VAL A 58 8.69 -20.25 2.35
CA VAL A 58 7.37 -19.94 2.94
C VAL A 58 6.26 -20.67 2.20
N HIS A 59 5.27 -21.14 2.95
CA HIS A 59 3.99 -21.68 2.53
C HIS A 59 2.83 -20.79 3.01
N LYS A 60 1.62 -20.97 2.47
CA LYS A 60 0.43 -20.18 2.89
C LYS A 60 0.18 -20.24 4.39
N ALA A 61 0.37 -21.41 5.00
CA ALA A 61 0.20 -21.60 6.45
C ALA A 61 1.18 -20.76 7.28
N ASP A 62 2.38 -20.49 6.76
CA ASP A 62 3.37 -19.65 7.42
C ASP A 62 2.95 -18.19 7.40
N ILE A 63 2.36 -17.72 6.29
CA ILE A 63 1.80 -16.37 6.18
C ILE A 63 0.72 -16.16 7.25
N ASP A 64 -0.14 -17.14 7.44
CA ASP A 64 -1.16 -17.10 8.48
C ASP A 64 -0.54 -16.96 9.88
N SER A 65 0.52 -17.72 10.18
CA SER A 65 1.24 -17.66 11.44
C SER A 65 1.99 -16.34 11.60
N TYR A 66 2.58 -15.81 10.53
CA TYR A 66 3.24 -14.50 10.51
C TYR A 66 2.30 -13.38 10.91
N MET A 67 1.11 -13.33 10.33
CA MET A 67 0.11 -12.32 10.68
C MET A 67 -0.35 -12.42 12.14
N VAL A 68 -0.43 -13.62 12.69
CA VAL A 68 -0.77 -13.87 14.09
C VAL A 68 0.39 -13.54 15.03
N ALA A 69 1.64 -13.82 14.63
CA ALA A 69 2.81 -13.54 15.47
C ALA A 69 3.01 -12.04 15.75
N GLN A 70 2.48 -11.18 14.91
CA GLN A 70 2.49 -9.73 15.13
C GLN A 70 1.44 -9.29 16.19
N THR A 71 0.59 -10.20 16.62
CA THR A 71 -0.45 -9.96 17.62
C THR A 71 -0.46 -11.14 18.59
N PRO A 72 0.21 -11.05 19.77
CA PRO A 72 0.46 -12.19 20.66
C PRO A 72 -0.76 -13.07 20.98
N ASP A 73 -1.97 -12.52 20.90
CA ASP A 73 -3.22 -13.22 21.20
C ASP A 73 -4.14 -13.37 19.98
N GLY A 74 -3.64 -13.14 18.76
CA GLY A 74 -4.50 -12.95 17.58
C GLY A 74 -5.40 -11.71 17.69
N LYS A 75 -5.14 -10.86 18.69
CA LYS A 75 -5.84 -9.60 18.95
C LYS A 75 -4.91 -8.46 18.63
N THR A 76 -5.33 -7.56 17.75
CA THR A 76 -4.58 -6.37 17.41
C THR A 76 -5.49 -5.16 17.46
N GLN A 77 -4.92 -4.00 17.73
CA GLN A 77 -5.60 -2.71 17.57
C GLN A 77 -5.42 -2.16 16.15
N VAL A 78 -4.63 -2.82 15.30
CA VAL A 78 -4.48 -2.45 13.89
C VAL A 78 -5.84 -2.55 13.19
N THR A 79 -6.24 -1.46 12.58
CA THR A 79 -7.52 -1.37 11.85
C THR A 79 -7.34 -1.44 10.35
N THR A 80 -6.13 -1.15 9.87
CA THR A 80 -5.81 -1.09 8.45
C THR A 80 -4.47 -1.75 8.21
N PHE A 81 -4.45 -2.75 7.36
CA PHE A 81 -3.25 -3.46 6.93
C PHE A 81 -2.91 -3.07 5.49
N MET A 82 -1.70 -2.59 5.30
CA MET A 82 -1.16 -2.28 3.98
C MET A 82 -0.06 -3.26 3.64
N MET A 83 -0.20 -3.95 2.52
CA MET A 83 0.81 -4.86 2.01
C MET A 83 1.62 -4.18 0.91
N CYS A 84 2.91 -4.02 1.11
CA CYS A 84 3.77 -3.54 0.04
C CYS A 84 3.81 -4.56 -1.10
N SER A 85 3.57 -4.10 -2.31
CA SER A 85 3.64 -4.92 -3.52
C SER A 85 4.99 -4.85 -4.24
N GLY A 86 5.91 -4.06 -3.73
CA GLY A 86 7.17 -3.74 -4.37
C GLY A 86 7.10 -2.44 -5.17
N SER A 87 7.91 -2.35 -6.21
CA SER A 87 7.97 -1.26 -7.18
C SER A 87 8.10 -1.86 -8.58
N ASP A 88 9.29 -1.82 -9.19
CA ASP A 88 9.59 -2.46 -10.47
C ASP A 88 9.91 -3.94 -10.30
N PHE A 89 10.46 -4.34 -9.16
CA PHE A 89 10.39 -5.72 -8.69
C PHE A 89 9.20 -5.86 -7.73
N ILE A 90 8.43 -6.89 -7.96
CA ILE A 90 7.13 -7.09 -7.34
C ILE A 90 7.09 -8.43 -6.59
N TYR A 91 6.14 -8.59 -5.68
CA TYR A 91 6.06 -9.77 -4.81
C TYR A 91 5.02 -10.81 -5.27
N TYR A 92 4.57 -10.72 -6.52
CA TYR A 92 3.68 -11.72 -7.12
C TYR A 92 4.22 -12.16 -8.49
N PRO A 93 4.01 -13.41 -8.90
CA PRO A 93 4.34 -13.89 -10.23
C PRO A 93 3.34 -13.36 -11.27
N ASP A 94 3.66 -13.60 -12.54
CA ASP A 94 2.79 -13.36 -13.70
C ASP A 94 2.49 -11.88 -14.00
N SER A 95 3.35 -10.94 -13.54
CA SER A 95 3.28 -9.55 -13.99
C SER A 95 3.71 -9.43 -15.45
N LYS A 96 3.05 -8.52 -16.17
CA LYS A 96 3.41 -8.15 -17.54
C LYS A 96 4.46 -7.05 -17.58
N TYR A 97 4.65 -6.33 -16.48
CA TYR A 97 5.43 -5.10 -16.44
C TYR A 97 6.57 -5.13 -15.43
N GLY A 98 6.38 -5.82 -14.30
CA GLY A 98 7.38 -5.94 -13.25
C GLY A 98 8.10 -7.29 -13.28
N ARG A 99 9.25 -7.33 -12.63
CA ARG A 99 9.94 -8.58 -12.35
C ARG A 99 9.58 -9.08 -10.95
N TYR A 100 9.21 -10.34 -10.81
CA TYR A 100 8.85 -10.83 -9.50
C TYR A 100 10.09 -11.14 -8.64
N PHE A 101 9.95 -10.89 -7.36
CA PHE A 101 10.99 -11.17 -6.38
C PHE A 101 11.30 -12.67 -6.33
N GLY A 102 12.59 -13.01 -6.50
CA GLY A 102 13.05 -14.40 -6.52
C GLY A 102 12.97 -15.08 -7.88
N ASP A 103 12.71 -14.35 -8.96
CA ASP A 103 12.98 -14.83 -10.33
C ASP A 103 14.44 -15.23 -10.43
N ASP A 104 14.71 -16.50 -10.71
CA ASP A 104 16.07 -17.05 -10.75
C ASP A 104 16.76 -16.83 -12.09
N LEU A 105 16.11 -16.13 -13.03
CA LEU A 105 16.61 -15.89 -14.38
C LEU A 105 17.12 -17.20 -15.04
N ASN A 106 16.36 -18.27 -14.94
CA ASN A 106 16.74 -19.61 -15.42
C ASN A 106 18.04 -20.14 -14.78
N GLY A 107 18.24 -19.86 -13.49
CA GLY A 107 19.40 -20.32 -12.71
C GLY A 107 20.64 -19.42 -12.82
N THR A 108 20.56 -18.30 -13.55
CA THR A 108 21.68 -17.38 -13.76
C THR A 108 21.61 -16.15 -12.85
N LEU A 109 21.44 -16.36 -11.55
CA LEU A 109 21.46 -15.25 -10.60
C LEU A 109 22.81 -14.52 -10.64
N PRO A 110 22.81 -13.20 -10.85
CA PRO A 110 24.02 -12.42 -11.13
C PRO A 110 24.88 -12.14 -9.90
N TYR A 111 24.49 -12.59 -8.73
CA TYR A 111 25.16 -12.28 -7.49
C TYR A 111 26.42 -13.13 -7.27
N ALA A 112 27.55 -12.45 -7.08
CA ALA A 112 28.79 -13.09 -6.66
C ALA A 112 28.74 -13.53 -5.19
N ASP A 113 28.02 -12.79 -4.33
CA ASP A 113 27.86 -13.11 -2.92
C ASP A 113 26.93 -14.31 -2.73
N SER A 114 27.47 -15.37 -2.11
CA SER A 114 26.74 -16.61 -1.89
C SER A 114 25.57 -16.49 -0.90
N ALA A 115 25.63 -15.54 0.05
CA ALA A 115 24.56 -15.31 1.02
C ALA A 115 23.38 -14.61 0.35
N ILE A 116 23.64 -13.60 -0.47
CA ILE A 116 22.63 -12.90 -1.28
C ILE A 116 21.98 -13.87 -2.25
N LYS A 117 22.78 -14.68 -2.94
CA LYS A 117 22.27 -15.70 -3.86
C LYS A 117 21.36 -16.70 -3.18
N LYS A 118 21.75 -17.19 -2.00
CA LYS A 118 20.92 -18.10 -1.19
C LYS A 118 19.61 -17.46 -0.75
N LEU A 119 19.66 -16.19 -0.32
CA LEU A 119 18.48 -15.43 0.08
C LEU A 119 17.49 -15.28 -1.09
N TRP A 120 18.02 -14.98 -2.28
CA TRP A 120 17.22 -14.85 -3.50
C TRP A 120 16.57 -16.18 -3.92
N GLN A 121 17.32 -17.27 -3.82
CA GLN A 121 16.79 -18.62 -4.06
C GLN A 121 15.69 -19.00 -3.09
N LEU A 122 15.84 -18.63 -1.82
CA LEU A 122 14.82 -18.83 -0.78
C LEU A 122 13.53 -18.05 -1.12
N GLY A 123 13.64 -16.78 -1.47
CA GLY A 123 12.50 -15.96 -1.89
C GLY A 123 11.79 -16.53 -3.11
N GLY A 124 12.56 -16.95 -4.11
CA GLY A 124 12.00 -17.59 -5.30
C GLY A 124 11.30 -18.90 -5.02
N GLN A 125 11.83 -19.72 -4.11
CA GLN A 125 11.14 -20.94 -3.69
C GLN A 125 9.84 -20.63 -2.94
N SER A 126 9.83 -19.60 -2.08
CA SER A 126 8.64 -19.15 -1.38
C SER A 126 7.54 -18.70 -2.37
N VAL A 127 7.90 -17.93 -3.39
CA VAL A 127 6.94 -17.54 -4.44
C VAL A 127 6.37 -18.76 -5.17
N ARG A 128 7.21 -19.73 -5.53
CA ARG A 128 6.76 -20.97 -6.20
C ARG A 128 5.84 -21.82 -5.32
N ASN A 129 6.13 -21.92 -4.03
CA ASN A 129 5.27 -22.65 -3.07
C ASN A 129 3.88 -22.01 -3.01
N LEU A 130 3.82 -20.70 -2.81
CA LEU A 130 2.56 -19.95 -2.74
C LEU A 130 1.77 -20.06 -4.06
N GLN A 131 2.46 -19.99 -5.19
CA GLN A 131 1.83 -20.14 -6.51
C GLN A 131 1.24 -21.55 -6.69
N ALA A 132 1.97 -22.59 -6.26
CA ALA A 132 1.47 -23.97 -6.27
C ALA A 132 0.25 -24.17 -5.36
N GLU A 133 0.12 -23.36 -4.32
CA GLU A 133 -1.03 -23.32 -3.40
C GLU A 133 -2.15 -22.38 -3.88
N GLY A 134 -2.06 -21.87 -5.10
CA GLY A 134 -3.10 -21.01 -5.73
C GLY A 134 -3.18 -19.60 -5.16
N THR A 135 -2.08 -19.09 -4.59
CA THR A 135 -2.02 -17.75 -3.98
C THR A 135 -0.67 -17.07 -4.27
N ASP A 136 -0.51 -15.87 -3.78
CA ASP A 136 0.75 -15.15 -3.65
C ASP A 136 0.83 -14.48 -2.27
N VAL A 137 1.98 -13.92 -1.93
CA VAL A 137 2.19 -13.34 -0.59
C VAL A 137 1.27 -12.15 -0.32
N ILE A 138 0.94 -11.35 -1.34
CA ILE A 138 0.05 -10.21 -1.21
C ILE A 138 -1.37 -10.70 -0.92
N LYS A 139 -1.88 -11.58 -1.78
CA LYS A 139 -3.22 -12.15 -1.63
C LYS A 139 -3.40 -12.85 -0.30
N ALA A 140 -2.48 -13.74 0.08
CA ALA A 140 -2.56 -14.48 1.33
C ALA A 140 -2.55 -13.54 2.55
N SER A 141 -1.70 -12.50 2.55
CA SER A 141 -1.64 -11.52 3.63
C SER A 141 -2.91 -10.67 3.73
N LEU A 142 -3.46 -10.22 2.60
CA LEU A 142 -4.71 -9.45 2.57
C LEU A 142 -5.91 -10.30 3.00
N GLU A 143 -6.01 -11.55 2.54
CA GLU A 143 -7.04 -12.50 2.99
C GLU A 143 -7.00 -12.65 4.52
N ARG A 144 -5.81 -12.81 5.08
CA ARG A 144 -5.63 -12.97 6.52
C ARG A 144 -6.00 -11.69 7.29
N ALA A 145 -5.59 -10.53 6.81
CA ALA A 145 -5.98 -9.24 7.40
C ALA A 145 -7.51 -9.06 7.41
N LYS A 146 -8.19 -9.41 6.32
CA LYS A 146 -9.66 -9.39 6.27
C LYS A 146 -10.31 -10.34 7.27
N MET A 147 -9.76 -11.52 7.49
CA MET A 147 -10.27 -12.45 8.51
C MET A 147 -10.20 -11.85 9.92
N HIS A 148 -9.28 -10.93 10.18
CA HIS A 148 -9.18 -10.15 11.42
C HIS A 148 -10.01 -8.86 11.41
N GLY A 149 -10.82 -8.62 10.38
CA GLY A 149 -11.69 -7.43 10.28
C GLY A 149 -10.96 -6.14 9.93
N MET A 150 -9.74 -6.21 9.42
CA MET A 150 -8.97 -5.03 9.02
C MET A 150 -9.39 -4.54 7.62
N GLU A 151 -9.31 -3.23 7.39
CA GLU A 151 -9.23 -2.69 6.03
C GLU A 151 -7.93 -3.18 5.36
N THR A 152 -7.98 -3.46 4.06
CA THR A 152 -6.85 -4.01 3.31
C THR A 152 -6.44 -3.09 2.18
N PHE A 153 -5.14 -2.77 2.14
CA PHE A 153 -4.54 -1.91 1.13
C PHE A 153 -3.35 -2.59 0.46
N ILE A 154 -3.11 -2.22 -0.79
CA ILE A 154 -1.81 -2.39 -1.42
C ILE A 154 -1.05 -1.07 -1.27
N SER A 155 0.21 -1.13 -0.85
CA SER A 155 1.15 -0.01 -0.85
C SER A 155 2.17 -0.23 -1.96
N PHE A 156 2.16 0.65 -2.97
CA PHE A 156 3.05 0.58 -4.13
C PHE A 156 4.14 1.63 -4.05
N ARG A 157 5.39 1.20 -4.03
CA ARG A 157 6.55 2.09 -4.04
C ARG A 157 6.73 2.71 -5.40
N MET A 158 6.58 4.03 -5.49
CA MET A 158 6.65 4.74 -6.78
C MET A 158 8.05 4.70 -7.38
N ASN A 159 9.09 4.74 -6.55
CA ASN A 159 10.46 4.43 -6.93
C ASN A 159 11.11 3.57 -5.85
N ASP A 160 11.90 2.57 -6.26
CA ASP A 160 12.71 1.77 -5.34
C ASP A 160 14.08 1.55 -5.97
N LEU A 161 15.13 1.94 -5.26
CA LEU A 161 16.50 1.90 -5.75
C LEU A 161 17.32 0.77 -5.13
N HIS A 162 16.67 -0.15 -4.41
CA HIS A 162 17.38 -1.32 -3.91
C HIS A 162 17.96 -2.09 -5.09
N PHE A 163 19.24 -2.36 -4.99
CA PHE A 163 19.99 -3.08 -6.03
C PHE A 163 20.06 -2.37 -7.40
N ALA A 164 19.82 -1.06 -7.48
CA ALA A 164 20.03 -0.26 -8.70
C ALA A 164 21.51 -0.12 -9.12
N ASP A 165 22.41 -0.82 -8.43
CA ASP A 165 23.83 -0.90 -8.80
C ASP A 165 24.02 -1.76 -10.04
N THR A 166 24.37 -1.11 -11.15
CA THR A 166 24.64 -1.77 -12.43
C THR A 166 25.89 -2.66 -12.41
N ALA A 167 26.81 -2.44 -11.47
CA ALA A 167 28.03 -3.23 -11.34
C ALA A 167 27.76 -4.65 -10.82
N SER A 168 26.69 -4.84 -10.06
CA SER A 168 26.27 -6.16 -9.56
C SER A 168 25.44 -6.97 -10.56
N GLY A 169 25.11 -6.43 -11.71
CA GLY A 169 24.36 -7.12 -12.77
C GLY A 169 22.90 -7.44 -12.42
N ASN A 170 22.21 -6.54 -11.75
CA ASN A 170 20.93 -6.72 -11.09
C ASN A 170 19.70 -7.00 -11.98
N ARG A 171 19.84 -7.86 -12.99
CA ARG A 171 18.69 -8.28 -13.79
C ARG A 171 17.61 -9.00 -12.97
N ALA A 172 17.92 -9.45 -11.76
CA ALA A 172 16.96 -10.13 -10.89
C ALA A 172 15.99 -9.19 -10.16
N THR A 173 16.27 -7.87 -10.12
CA THR A 173 15.48 -6.90 -9.35
C THR A 173 14.77 -5.87 -10.17
N PHE A 174 15.21 -5.63 -11.39
CA PHE A 174 14.61 -4.65 -12.27
C PHE A 174 14.06 -5.30 -13.54
N PRO A 175 12.95 -4.79 -14.09
CA PRO A 175 12.39 -5.27 -15.35
C PRO A 175 13.34 -4.95 -16.51
N ASP A 176 13.16 -5.66 -17.61
CA ASP A 176 13.94 -5.40 -18.82
C ASP A 176 13.82 -3.95 -19.28
N PHE A 177 12.65 -3.35 -19.12
CA PHE A 177 12.39 -1.92 -19.38
C PHE A 177 13.41 -0.97 -18.72
N TRP A 178 13.84 -1.26 -17.49
CA TRP A 178 14.85 -0.44 -16.80
C TRP A 178 16.23 -0.57 -17.42
N PHE A 179 16.62 -1.79 -17.85
CA PHE A 179 17.93 -2.06 -18.46
C PHE A 179 18.01 -1.62 -19.92
N GLU A 180 16.91 -1.70 -20.64
CA GLU A 180 16.83 -1.35 -22.06
C GLU A 180 16.76 0.16 -22.28
N HIS A 181 16.35 0.92 -21.25
CA HIS A 181 16.12 2.35 -21.31
C HIS A 181 16.89 3.15 -20.26
N PRO A 182 18.24 3.07 -20.25
CA PRO A 182 19.05 3.88 -19.33
C PRO A 182 18.87 5.38 -19.56
N GLU A 183 18.42 5.82 -20.74
CA GLU A 183 18.07 7.21 -21.03
C GLU A 183 16.92 7.75 -20.18
N TYR A 184 16.10 6.87 -19.58
CA TYR A 184 15.02 7.23 -18.69
C TYR A 184 15.46 7.38 -17.23
N TRP A 185 16.73 7.22 -16.93
CA TRP A 185 17.24 7.48 -15.60
C TRP A 185 17.45 8.98 -15.36
N THR A 186 17.43 9.41 -14.11
CA THR A 186 17.65 10.82 -13.77
C THR A 186 19.06 11.30 -14.13
N HIS A 187 20.06 10.40 -14.11
CA HIS A 187 21.50 10.71 -14.22
C HIS A 187 21.98 11.75 -13.20
N ASP A 188 21.17 12.01 -12.16
CA ASP A 188 21.48 12.95 -11.08
C ASP A 188 21.92 12.17 -9.82
N THR A 189 23.21 12.20 -9.55
CA THR A 189 23.81 11.51 -8.39
C THR A 189 23.80 12.36 -7.12
N THR A 190 23.22 13.56 -7.15
CA THR A 190 23.25 14.51 -6.02
C THR A 190 22.22 14.21 -4.94
N GLN A 191 21.20 13.39 -5.22
CA GLN A 191 20.11 13.07 -4.30
C GLN A 191 20.39 11.83 -3.43
N GLY A 192 21.61 11.34 -3.43
CA GLY A 192 22.03 10.22 -2.58
C GLY A 192 22.10 8.89 -3.31
N TRP A 193 22.08 7.82 -2.55
CA TRP A 193 22.33 6.46 -2.96
C TRP A 193 21.59 6.05 -4.24
N HIS A 194 22.34 5.71 -5.30
CA HIS A 194 21.84 5.27 -6.61
C HIS A 194 20.82 6.20 -7.30
N SER A 195 20.69 7.46 -6.85
CA SER A 195 19.71 8.39 -7.42
C SER A 195 19.88 8.60 -8.93
N GLY A 196 21.10 8.48 -9.45
CA GLY A 196 21.37 8.60 -10.88
C GLY A 196 20.74 7.49 -11.73
N GLN A 197 20.38 6.35 -11.16
CA GLN A 197 19.69 5.23 -11.81
C GLN A 197 18.19 5.18 -11.49
N ALA A 198 17.68 6.13 -10.71
CA ALA A 198 16.24 6.28 -10.49
C ALA A 198 15.54 6.61 -11.82
N PHE A 199 14.34 6.06 -12.03
CA PHE A 199 13.52 6.51 -13.13
C PHE A 199 13.18 7.99 -13.01
N ASP A 200 13.37 8.74 -14.09
CA ASP A 200 12.97 10.13 -14.23
C ASP A 200 11.52 10.21 -14.74
N PHE A 201 10.62 10.65 -13.89
CA PHE A 201 9.21 10.78 -14.21
C PHE A 201 8.90 11.93 -15.20
N SER A 202 9.92 12.64 -15.69
CA SER A 202 9.76 13.57 -16.83
C SER A 202 9.40 12.83 -18.12
N TYR A 203 9.81 11.57 -18.24
CA TYR A 203 9.52 10.74 -19.40
C TYR A 203 8.11 10.14 -19.32
N PRO A 204 7.27 10.35 -20.35
CA PRO A 204 5.92 9.78 -20.36
C PRO A 204 5.93 8.25 -20.34
N GLU A 205 6.94 7.61 -20.91
CA GLU A 205 7.12 6.16 -20.93
C GLU A 205 7.29 5.60 -19.51
N VAL A 206 8.04 6.30 -18.65
CA VAL A 206 8.22 5.93 -17.24
C VAL A 206 6.89 6.03 -16.49
N ARG A 207 6.17 7.14 -16.68
CA ARG A 207 4.86 7.31 -16.05
C ARG A 207 3.87 6.24 -16.50
N GLN A 208 3.85 5.94 -17.81
CA GLN A 208 2.97 4.89 -18.34
C GLN A 208 3.33 3.51 -17.81
N HIS A 209 4.63 3.19 -17.68
CA HIS A 209 5.09 1.94 -17.07
C HIS A 209 4.56 1.79 -15.64
N LYS A 210 4.69 2.83 -14.82
CA LYS A 210 4.16 2.82 -13.43
C LYS A 210 2.64 2.72 -13.38
N LEU A 211 1.93 3.44 -14.24
CA LEU A 211 0.46 3.34 -14.34
C LEU A 211 0.01 1.93 -14.76
N ASN A 212 0.74 1.28 -15.63
CA ASN A 212 0.45 -0.09 -16.02
C ASN A 212 0.59 -1.07 -14.85
N LEU A 213 1.65 -0.93 -14.03
CA LEU A 213 1.84 -1.73 -12.80
C LEU A 213 0.72 -1.47 -11.78
N ILE A 214 0.37 -0.20 -11.55
CA ILE A 214 -0.72 0.19 -10.65
C ILE A 214 -2.04 -0.43 -11.12
N LYS A 215 -2.36 -0.30 -12.40
CA LYS A 215 -3.58 -0.86 -12.97
C LYS A 215 -3.61 -2.38 -12.88
N GLU A 216 -2.51 -3.06 -13.19
CA GLU A 216 -2.41 -4.51 -13.08
C GLU A 216 -2.71 -4.99 -11.65
N GLN A 217 -2.16 -4.32 -10.63
CA GLN A 217 -2.40 -4.67 -9.24
C GLN A 217 -3.85 -4.39 -8.81
N LEU A 218 -4.40 -3.25 -9.20
CA LEU A 218 -5.78 -2.89 -8.94
C LEU A 218 -6.76 -3.88 -9.58
N GLU A 219 -6.47 -4.39 -10.78
CA GLU A 219 -7.28 -5.39 -11.45
C GLU A 219 -7.12 -6.79 -10.83
N LYS A 220 -5.89 -7.15 -10.40
CA LYS A 220 -5.57 -8.48 -9.85
C LYS A 220 -6.17 -8.71 -8.47
N TYR A 221 -6.17 -7.70 -7.61
CA TYR A 221 -6.60 -7.82 -6.21
C TYR A 221 -7.96 -7.14 -6.00
N ASP A 222 -9.03 -7.88 -6.18
CA ASP A 222 -10.41 -7.38 -6.11
C ASP A 222 -10.91 -7.14 -4.67
N MET A 223 -10.22 -7.71 -3.69
CA MET A 223 -10.60 -7.65 -2.27
C MET A 223 -10.13 -6.39 -1.54
N ILE A 224 -9.36 -5.51 -2.17
CA ILE A 224 -8.78 -4.35 -1.48
C ILE A 224 -9.81 -3.26 -1.17
N ASP A 225 -9.66 -2.63 -0.01
CA ASP A 225 -10.43 -1.46 0.39
C ASP A 225 -9.73 -0.15 0.00
N GLY A 226 -8.46 -0.24 -0.40
CA GLY A 226 -7.72 0.92 -0.86
C GLY A 226 -6.35 0.60 -1.48
N TYR A 227 -5.72 1.66 -1.99
CA TYR A 227 -4.43 1.63 -2.64
C TYR A 227 -3.60 2.82 -2.17
N GLU A 228 -2.32 2.61 -1.86
CA GLU A 228 -1.39 3.67 -1.45
C GLU A 228 -0.31 3.86 -2.51
N LEU A 229 -0.10 5.11 -2.93
CA LEU A 229 1.09 5.52 -3.67
C LEU A 229 2.16 5.93 -2.65
N ASP A 230 3.13 5.05 -2.42
CA ASP A 230 4.25 5.31 -1.49
C ASP A 230 5.39 6.03 -2.21
N PHE A 231 5.51 7.34 -1.98
CA PHE A 231 6.62 8.13 -2.50
C PHE A 231 7.82 8.17 -1.56
N MET A 232 7.71 7.60 -0.36
CA MET A 232 8.73 7.79 0.69
C MET A 232 9.83 6.74 0.72
N ARG A 233 9.75 5.66 -0.08
CA ARG A 233 10.84 4.66 -0.08
C ARG A 233 12.14 5.23 -0.66
N PHE A 234 12.07 5.84 -1.85
CA PHE A 234 13.12 6.64 -2.46
C PHE A 234 12.46 7.79 -3.21
N ILE A 235 12.49 8.96 -2.60
CA ILE A 235 11.79 10.14 -3.11
C ILE A 235 12.59 10.86 -4.21
N VAL A 236 12.99 10.13 -5.24
CA VAL A 236 13.72 10.63 -6.41
C VAL A 236 12.84 10.41 -7.64
N LEU A 237 12.08 11.44 -8.02
CA LEU A 237 11.18 11.40 -9.18
C LEU A 237 11.71 12.24 -10.34
N PHE A 238 12.50 13.25 -10.04
CA PHE A 238 13.06 14.22 -10.99
C PHE A 238 14.49 14.57 -10.60
N LYS A 239 15.20 15.27 -11.46
CA LYS A 239 16.50 15.85 -11.11
C LYS A 239 16.35 16.89 -10.00
N THR A 240 17.44 17.12 -9.29
CA THR A 240 17.48 18.10 -8.20
C THR A 240 16.97 19.47 -8.65
N GLY A 241 16.00 20.00 -7.90
CA GLY A 241 15.42 21.32 -8.13
C GLY A 241 14.29 21.36 -9.17
N GLU A 242 14.00 20.27 -9.89
CA GLU A 242 12.96 20.28 -10.93
C GLU A 242 11.56 19.90 -10.41
N GLY A 243 11.46 19.34 -9.20
CA GLY A 243 10.22 18.72 -8.73
C GLY A 243 9.04 19.68 -8.73
N ARG A 244 9.20 20.91 -8.21
CA ARG A 244 8.11 21.89 -8.12
C ARG A 244 7.55 22.27 -9.50
N GLU A 245 8.40 22.48 -10.50
CA GLU A 245 7.99 22.78 -11.86
C GLU A 245 7.27 21.60 -12.52
N LYS A 246 7.73 20.38 -12.22
CA LYS A 246 7.23 19.14 -12.82
C LYS A 246 6.12 18.45 -12.01
N ALA A 247 5.69 19.02 -10.89
CA ALA A 247 4.61 18.49 -10.07
C ALA A 247 3.30 18.18 -10.86
N PRO A 248 2.92 18.96 -11.88
CA PRO A 248 1.76 18.62 -12.70
C PRO A 248 1.82 17.24 -13.36
N LEU A 249 3.03 16.71 -13.65
CA LEU A 249 3.19 15.39 -14.25
C LEU A 249 2.80 14.28 -13.26
N ILE A 250 3.15 14.44 -11.99
CA ILE A 250 2.73 13.48 -10.94
C ILE A 250 1.25 13.64 -10.62
N THR A 251 0.74 14.88 -10.60
CA THR A 251 -0.70 15.15 -10.41
C THR A 251 -1.53 14.41 -11.49
N GLU A 252 -1.08 14.41 -12.74
CA GLU A 252 -1.75 13.65 -13.80
C GLU A 252 -1.77 12.15 -13.51
N MET A 253 -0.64 11.56 -13.07
CA MET A 253 -0.59 10.14 -12.68
C MET A 253 -1.55 9.81 -11.52
N VAL A 254 -1.61 10.69 -10.50
CA VAL A 254 -2.54 10.52 -9.38
C VAL A 254 -3.98 10.58 -9.87
N ARG A 255 -4.29 11.46 -10.82
CA ARG A 255 -5.62 11.59 -11.43
C ARG A 255 -6.01 10.35 -12.24
N GLU A 256 -5.11 9.83 -13.07
CA GLU A 256 -5.35 8.60 -13.84
C GLU A 256 -5.51 7.37 -12.92
N THR A 257 -4.71 7.30 -11.84
CA THR A 257 -4.86 6.28 -10.81
C THR A 257 -6.24 6.36 -10.15
N LYS A 258 -6.67 7.57 -9.78
CA LYS A 258 -7.99 7.80 -9.17
C LYS A 258 -9.13 7.42 -10.12
N GLN A 259 -9.04 7.76 -11.40
CA GLN A 259 -10.03 7.37 -12.41
C GLN A 259 -10.15 5.84 -12.55
N THR A 260 -9.00 5.13 -12.51
CA THR A 260 -8.98 3.67 -12.51
C THR A 260 -9.65 3.11 -11.27
N ILE A 261 -9.33 3.66 -10.10
CA ILE A 261 -9.92 3.28 -8.81
C ILE A 261 -11.44 3.51 -8.81
N ASP A 262 -11.90 4.65 -9.29
CA ASP A 262 -13.34 4.99 -9.32
C ASP A 262 -14.11 4.05 -10.25
N SER A 263 -13.53 3.73 -11.41
CA SER A 263 -14.11 2.77 -12.35
C SER A 263 -14.25 1.38 -11.74
N LEU A 264 -13.19 0.91 -11.05
CA LEU A 264 -13.20 -0.39 -10.35
C LEU A 264 -14.15 -0.38 -9.15
N SER A 265 -14.22 0.72 -8.39
CA SER A 265 -15.16 0.89 -7.29
C SER A 265 -16.60 0.73 -7.76
N ALA A 266 -16.94 1.34 -8.90
CA ALA A 266 -18.27 1.22 -9.50
C ALA A 266 -18.60 -0.22 -9.92
N VAL A 267 -17.63 -0.92 -10.53
CA VAL A 267 -17.80 -2.32 -10.96
C VAL A 267 -17.92 -3.27 -9.76
N ARG A 268 -17.13 -3.06 -8.72
CA ARG A 268 -17.07 -3.93 -7.53
C ARG A 268 -18.16 -3.62 -6.49
N GLY A 269 -18.85 -2.48 -6.62
CA GLY A 269 -19.93 -2.09 -5.73
C GLY A 269 -19.48 -1.64 -4.34
N HIS A 270 -18.22 -1.33 -4.14
CA HIS A 270 -17.67 -0.73 -2.91
C HIS A 270 -16.61 0.32 -3.23
N LYS A 271 -16.48 1.30 -2.34
CA LYS A 271 -15.47 2.36 -2.50
C LYS A 271 -14.09 1.79 -2.23
N ILE A 272 -13.17 2.02 -3.17
CA ILE A 272 -11.73 1.81 -2.99
C ILE A 272 -11.10 3.18 -2.72
N LEU A 273 -10.33 3.27 -1.64
CA LEU A 273 -9.70 4.52 -1.23
C LEU A 273 -8.34 4.71 -1.93
N LEU A 274 -7.96 5.96 -2.19
CA LEU A 274 -6.61 6.31 -2.63
C LEU A 274 -5.88 7.06 -1.52
N ALA A 275 -4.79 6.45 -1.03
CA ALA A 275 -3.89 7.03 -0.05
C ALA A 275 -2.56 7.43 -0.69
N VAL A 276 -1.86 8.36 -0.06
CA VAL A 276 -0.50 8.75 -0.46
C VAL A 276 0.41 8.84 0.75
N ARG A 277 1.66 8.40 0.60
CA ARG A 277 2.71 8.58 1.61
C ARG A 277 3.75 9.57 1.10
N VAL A 278 3.96 10.67 1.86
CA VAL A 278 4.71 11.85 1.39
C VAL A 278 5.62 12.40 2.51
N PRO A 279 6.54 13.34 2.20
CA PRO A 279 7.37 14.02 3.19
C PRO A 279 6.57 14.72 4.29
N VAL A 280 7.24 14.98 5.41
CA VAL A 280 6.66 15.58 6.63
C VAL A 280 6.25 17.04 6.51
N THR A 281 6.55 17.71 5.40
CA THR A 281 6.12 19.09 5.13
C THR A 281 5.51 19.20 3.75
N VAL A 282 4.49 20.06 3.61
CA VAL A 282 3.83 20.34 2.32
C VAL A 282 4.82 20.95 1.32
N ASP A 283 5.66 21.86 1.80
CA ASP A 283 6.67 22.50 0.95
C ASP A 283 7.75 21.52 0.49
N GLY A 284 8.21 20.63 1.39
CA GLY A 284 9.12 19.55 1.02
C GLY A 284 8.51 18.52 0.07
N ALA A 285 7.20 18.29 0.15
CA ALA A 285 6.49 17.42 -0.79
C ALA A 285 6.48 18.02 -2.20
N ILE A 286 6.06 19.30 -2.35
CA ILE A 286 6.00 19.95 -3.67
C ILE A 286 7.39 20.12 -4.29
N ASP A 287 8.46 20.31 -3.50
CA ASP A 287 9.84 20.36 -3.99
C ASP A 287 10.28 19.03 -4.63
N LYS A 288 9.63 17.93 -4.27
CA LYS A 288 9.82 16.61 -4.86
C LYS A 288 8.82 16.29 -5.99
N GLY A 289 7.94 17.23 -6.33
CA GLY A 289 6.92 17.03 -7.37
C GLY A 289 5.57 16.53 -6.83
N LEU A 290 5.36 16.56 -5.50
CA LEU A 290 4.16 16.00 -4.86
C LEU A 290 3.24 17.14 -4.40
N ASP A 291 2.34 17.60 -5.26
CA ASP A 291 1.39 18.66 -4.94
C ASP A 291 0.16 18.09 -4.20
N VAL A 292 0.37 17.76 -2.93
CA VAL A 292 -0.68 17.17 -2.09
C VAL A 292 -1.89 18.09 -1.91
N LYS A 293 -1.67 19.43 -2.01
CA LYS A 293 -2.77 20.40 -1.92
C LYS A 293 -3.65 20.31 -3.14
N GLN A 294 -3.07 20.32 -4.33
CA GLN A 294 -3.81 20.17 -5.57
C GLN A 294 -4.57 18.84 -5.61
N TRP A 295 -3.95 17.74 -5.12
CA TRP A 295 -4.63 16.45 -5.07
C TRP A 295 -5.84 16.45 -4.14
N ALA A 296 -5.76 17.22 -3.04
CA ALA A 296 -6.88 17.42 -2.14
C ALA A 296 -7.96 18.33 -2.74
N ASP A 297 -7.57 19.46 -3.33
CA ASP A 297 -8.48 20.39 -4.02
C ASP A 297 -9.30 19.70 -5.11
N GLU A 298 -8.69 18.75 -5.83
CA GLU A 298 -9.34 17.96 -6.87
C GLU A 298 -10.09 16.71 -6.33
N GLY A 299 -10.03 16.43 -5.01
CA GLY A 299 -10.66 15.27 -4.42
C GLY A 299 -10.05 13.93 -4.86
N LEU A 300 -8.76 13.93 -5.23
CA LEU A 300 -8.07 12.74 -5.73
C LEU A 300 -7.66 11.76 -4.63
N ILE A 301 -7.44 12.24 -3.41
CA ILE A 301 -6.90 11.45 -2.31
C ILE A 301 -7.86 11.40 -1.12
N ASP A 302 -7.92 10.24 -0.46
CA ASP A 302 -8.80 10.03 0.69
C ASP A 302 -8.09 10.24 2.04
N PHE A 303 -6.77 10.04 2.11
CA PHE A 303 -5.94 10.39 3.27
C PHE A 303 -4.45 10.48 2.91
N VAL A 304 -3.69 11.10 3.81
CA VAL A 304 -2.25 11.31 3.65
C VAL A 304 -1.51 10.68 4.82
N THR A 305 -0.44 9.93 4.53
CA THR A 305 0.55 9.48 5.50
C THR A 305 1.82 10.31 5.35
N ILE A 306 2.28 10.91 6.43
CA ILE A 306 3.53 11.70 6.42
C ILE A 306 4.61 11.02 7.26
N GLY A 307 5.83 11.00 6.78
CA GLY A 307 6.92 10.33 7.49
C GLY A 307 8.29 10.71 6.98
N VAL A 308 9.30 10.24 7.70
CA VAL A 308 10.70 10.32 7.30
C VAL A 308 11.17 8.90 6.96
N HIS A 309 11.83 8.77 5.82
CA HIS A 309 12.34 7.47 5.39
C HIS A 309 13.43 6.96 6.34
N TRP A 310 13.30 5.71 6.78
CA TRP A 310 14.28 4.97 7.59
C TRP A 310 14.62 5.60 8.94
N ARG A 311 13.69 6.29 9.57
CA ARG A 311 13.88 6.83 10.91
C ARG A 311 12.68 6.56 11.80
N GLY A 312 12.92 5.98 12.95
CA GLY A 312 11.96 5.89 14.04
C GLY A 312 11.77 7.25 14.72
N ASP A 313 11.61 8.31 13.95
CA ASP A 313 11.40 9.65 14.48
C ASP A 313 9.95 9.81 14.90
N THR A 314 9.74 10.02 16.20
CA THR A 314 8.41 10.29 16.76
C THR A 314 8.02 11.76 16.71
N GLY A 315 8.96 12.65 16.31
CA GLY A 315 8.76 14.09 16.21
C GLY A 315 8.06 14.54 14.92
N ILE A 316 7.21 13.68 14.31
CA ILE A 316 6.52 14.00 13.06
C ILE A 316 5.58 15.21 13.25
N PRO A 317 5.74 16.30 12.49
CA PRO A 317 5.06 17.58 12.73
C PRO A 317 3.62 17.59 12.14
N VAL A 318 2.77 16.66 12.56
CA VAL A 318 1.39 16.48 12.03
C VAL A 318 0.58 17.77 12.13
N ALA A 319 0.66 18.49 13.24
CA ALA A 319 -0.09 19.73 13.43
C ALA A 319 0.32 20.82 12.45
N GLN A 320 1.64 20.96 12.19
CA GLN A 320 2.14 21.93 11.21
C GLN A 320 1.76 21.52 9.79
N PHE A 321 1.96 20.22 9.44
CA PHE A 321 1.54 19.71 8.13
C PHE A 321 0.06 19.99 7.86
N ARG A 322 -0.84 19.66 8.82
CA ARG A 322 -2.28 19.92 8.68
C ARG A 322 -2.60 21.39 8.48
N LYS A 323 -1.92 22.29 9.20
CA LYS A 323 -2.09 23.74 9.04
C LYS A 323 -1.72 24.18 7.62
N ASP A 324 -0.58 23.73 7.10
CA ASP A 324 -0.07 24.12 5.79
C ASP A 324 -0.86 23.43 4.65
N PHE A 325 -1.34 22.22 4.90
CA PHE A 325 -2.17 21.45 3.98
C PHE A 325 -3.54 22.10 3.76
N GLY A 326 -4.22 22.53 4.85
CA GLY A 326 -5.46 23.31 4.78
C GLY A 326 -6.74 22.49 4.62
N HIS A 327 -6.65 21.17 4.40
CA HIS A 327 -7.79 20.26 4.19
C HIS A 327 -8.07 19.45 5.45
N ASN A 328 -8.89 20.00 6.37
CA ASN A 328 -9.17 19.37 7.66
C ASN A 328 -10.05 18.11 7.56
N GLU A 329 -10.80 17.95 6.49
CA GLU A 329 -11.64 16.80 6.18
C GLU A 329 -10.83 15.57 5.74
N ILE A 330 -9.61 15.77 5.21
CA ILE A 330 -8.72 14.70 4.79
C ILE A 330 -7.84 14.28 5.98
N PRO A 331 -7.91 13.03 6.45
CA PRO A 331 -7.05 12.53 7.52
C PRO A 331 -5.57 12.59 7.17
N VAL A 332 -4.75 12.98 8.16
CA VAL A 332 -3.29 12.95 8.07
C VAL A 332 -2.76 12.05 9.18
N TYR A 333 -2.01 11.03 8.82
CA TYR A 333 -1.40 10.05 9.72
C TYR A 333 0.12 10.25 9.78
N ALA A 334 0.69 10.12 10.98
CA ALA A 334 2.14 10.04 11.15
C ALA A 334 2.61 8.61 10.86
N SER A 335 3.69 8.47 10.08
CA SER A 335 4.37 7.20 9.86
C SER A 335 5.65 7.12 10.66
N ILE A 336 5.77 6.11 11.51
CA ILE A 336 7.00 5.76 12.19
C ILE A 336 7.58 4.55 11.45
N ASP A 337 8.77 4.71 10.89
CA ASP A 337 9.47 3.65 10.17
C ASP A 337 10.36 2.88 11.16
N ASP A 338 10.30 1.55 11.14
CA ASP A 338 11.12 0.71 12.04
C ASP A 338 12.51 0.36 11.47
N GLY A 339 12.79 0.79 10.23
CA GLY A 339 13.99 0.50 9.46
C GLY A 339 15.30 1.10 9.96
N GLY A 340 15.39 1.51 11.22
CA GLY A 340 16.58 2.15 11.74
C GLY A 340 17.74 1.19 11.99
N TYR A 341 18.91 1.48 11.46
CA TYR A 341 20.21 0.89 11.83
C TYR A 341 20.68 1.29 13.24
N LEU A 342 19.78 1.71 14.11
CA LEU A 342 20.15 2.00 15.49
C LEU A 342 20.22 0.69 16.27
N PRO A 343 21.21 0.53 17.17
CA PRO A 343 21.29 -0.63 18.05
C PRO A 343 19.98 -0.83 18.81
N ARG A 344 19.58 -2.07 19.05
CA ARG A 344 18.31 -2.45 19.71
C ARG A 344 18.05 -1.70 21.02
N GLU A 345 19.07 -1.30 21.71
CA GLU A 345 19.07 -0.46 22.92
C GLU A 345 18.46 0.95 22.71
N PHE A 346 18.48 1.48 21.48
CA PHE A 346 17.82 2.74 21.14
C PHE A 346 16.33 2.60 20.79
N TYR A 347 15.89 1.40 20.45
CA TYR A 347 14.49 1.12 20.14
C TYR A 347 13.62 0.88 21.38
N SER A 348 14.24 0.49 22.52
CA SER A 348 13.51 -0.03 23.67
C SER A 348 12.60 1.00 24.37
N ASP A 349 12.91 2.28 24.31
CA ASP A 349 12.16 3.30 25.06
C ASP A 349 11.29 4.23 24.20
N GLY A 350 11.65 4.47 22.94
CA GLY A 350 10.96 5.42 22.07
C GLY A 350 9.85 4.78 21.23
N MET A 351 10.09 3.62 20.64
CA MET A 351 9.11 2.94 19.76
C MET A 351 7.88 2.41 20.52
N TYR A 352 8.09 1.79 21.68
CA TYR A 352 6.98 1.25 22.47
C TYR A 352 6.08 2.32 23.10
N ARG A 353 6.59 3.53 23.35
CA ARG A 353 5.78 4.64 23.88
C ARG A 353 4.96 5.37 22.82
N GLY A 354 5.34 5.26 21.54
CA GLY A 354 4.57 5.82 20.43
C GLY A 354 3.45 4.92 19.91
N MET A 355 3.42 3.65 20.33
CA MET A 355 2.40 2.66 19.99
C MET A 355 1.37 2.44 21.11
N ALA A 356 1.57 3.03 22.28
CA ALA A 356 0.65 3.04 23.41
C ALA A 356 -0.14 4.35 23.44
#